data_9d6ba0837fd170cfd32712136d9694da
#
_entry.id   9d6ba0837fd170cfd32712136d9694da
#
_cell.length_a   1.000
_cell.length_b   1.000
_cell.length_c   1.000
_cell.angle_alpha   90.00
_cell.angle_beta   90.00
_cell.angle_gamma   90.00
#
_symmetry.space_group_name_H-M   'P 1'
#
loop_
_entity.id
_entity.type
_entity.pdbx_description
1 polymer ?
#
loop_
_entity_poly.entity_id
_entity_poly.type
_entity_poly.pdbx_seq_one_letter_code
_entity_poly.pdbx_strand_id
1 'polypeptide(L)'
;MSANEGLIFGLGVPASAGPGTDPVGLAQEAERLGYDFVSAADHPCGRDPSYETVTMLTWIAARTSRIKIASRVLGVPFRRPAMVAKLATSVDLLSGGRFILGLGAGYSDQEIAAVGSRALSPSGKIEGLAEAIQVIRGAWTCPGYTQQGRQHSVWNLEMEPRPAQPIPIWLGTFRPRALAVTGRLADGWIPSLGYMPIEEIPAMRRRIDAAAEAAGRDPAQIRSILNLNIRLDPTAEPRADVVTGSAKQVTTQLRDLVTQYGFTGFNFLINRPDDLPRIAQEVIPLLRPRN
;
A
#
# COMPACT_ATOMS: atom_id res chain seq x y z
N MET A 1 1.97 2.12 -16.50
CA MET A 1 3.11 1.22 -16.20
C MET A 1 2.82 -0.10 -16.88
N SER A 2 3.70 -0.58 -17.76
CA SER A 2 3.43 -1.77 -18.59
C SER A 2 3.48 -3.06 -17.75
N ALA A 3 2.68 -4.07 -18.13
CA ALA A 3 2.61 -5.40 -17.52
C ALA A 3 3.94 -6.21 -17.53
N ASN A 4 5.02 -5.62 -18.05
CA ASN A 4 6.33 -6.25 -18.23
C ASN A 4 7.39 -5.80 -17.20
N GLU A 5 7.00 -5.07 -16.15
CA GLU A 5 7.92 -4.73 -15.06
C GLU A 5 8.02 -5.93 -14.10
N GLY A 6 9.24 -6.38 -13.82
CA GLY A 6 9.53 -7.51 -12.92
C GLY A 6 8.95 -7.37 -11.51
N LEU A 7 9.20 -8.36 -10.66
CA LEU A 7 8.80 -8.34 -9.25
C LEU A 7 9.36 -7.12 -8.53
N ILE A 8 8.54 -6.46 -7.71
CA ILE A 8 8.96 -5.35 -6.87
C ILE A 8 8.97 -5.74 -5.39
N PHE A 9 9.93 -5.19 -4.66
CA PHE A 9 10.18 -5.53 -3.25
C PHE A 9 10.19 -4.27 -2.40
N GLY A 10 9.31 -4.22 -1.42
CA GLY A 10 9.19 -3.11 -0.48
C GLY A 10 9.54 -3.51 0.95
N LEU A 11 9.82 -2.50 1.75
CA LEU A 11 10.02 -2.61 3.18
C LEU A 11 8.92 -1.83 3.92
N GLY A 12 8.24 -2.47 4.85
CA GLY A 12 7.41 -1.79 5.83
C GLY A 12 8.26 -1.13 6.90
N VAL A 13 8.27 0.19 6.95
CA VAL A 13 8.93 0.93 8.04
C VAL A 13 7.96 1.16 9.19
N PRO A 14 8.42 1.09 10.45
CA PRO A 14 7.56 1.36 11.60
C PRO A 14 7.15 2.83 11.64
N ALA A 15 5.88 3.10 11.93
CA ALA A 15 5.44 4.45 12.25
C ALA A 15 5.70 4.84 13.72
N SER A 16 6.29 3.94 14.51
CA SER A 16 6.61 4.18 15.92
C SER A 16 7.57 5.37 16.08
N ALA A 17 7.29 6.20 17.09
CA ALA A 17 8.13 7.33 17.53
C ALA A 17 8.82 7.05 18.88
N GLY A 18 8.87 5.78 19.30
CA GLY A 18 9.50 5.36 20.55
C GLY A 18 11.03 5.37 20.49
N PRO A 19 11.69 5.27 21.64
CA PRO A 19 13.15 5.18 21.72
C PRO A 19 13.70 4.01 20.87
N GLY A 20 14.78 4.27 20.14
CA GLY A 20 15.44 3.25 19.29
C GLY A 20 14.77 2.99 17.95
N THR A 21 13.70 3.69 17.60
CA THR A 21 13.09 3.61 16.27
C THR A 21 13.67 4.67 15.35
N ASP A 22 14.11 4.25 14.16
CA ASP A 22 14.62 5.14 13.12
C ASP A 22 14.02 4.76 11.76
N PRO A 23 12.77 5.18 11.47
CA PRO A 23 12.13 4.89 10.19
C PRO A 23 12.84 5.54 9.00
N VAL A 24 13.53 6.66 9.22
CA VAL A 24 14.27 7.37 8.17
C VAL A 24 15.56 6.61 7.82
N GLY A 25 16.35 6.24 8.82
CA GLY A 25 17.56 5.44 8.61
C GLY A 25 17.25 4.08 7.97
N LEU A 26 16.15 3.43 8.39
CA LEU A 26 15.68 2.19 7.74
C LEU A 26 15.31 2.40 6.27
N ALA A 27 14.67 3.51 5.92
CA ALA A 27 14.32 3.82 4.54
C ALA A 27 15.57 4.12 3.68
N GLN A 28 16.55 4.83 4.23
CA GLN A 28 17.84 5.08 3.58
C GLN A 28 18.62 3.78 3.36
N GLU A 29 18.62 2.89 4.33
CA GLU A 29 19.26 1.58 4.21
C GLU A 29 18.53 0.69 3.18
N ALA A 30 17.20 0.68 3.15
CA ALA A 30 16.43 -0.01 2.12
C ALA A 30 16.76 0.52 0.72
N GLU A 31 16.89 1.84 0.56
CA GLU A 31 17.33 2.45 -0.71
C GLU A 31 18.73 2.00 -1.11
N ARG A 32 19.67 1.98 -0.17
CA ARG A 32 21.05 1.53 -0.41
C ARG A 32 21.10 0.05 -0.82
N LEU A 33 20.26 -0.77 -0.22
CA LEU A 33 20.15 -2.20 -0.48
C LEU A 33 19.35 -2.54 -1.75
N GLY A 34 18.75 -1.55 -2.42
CA GLY A 34 18.06 -1.76 -3.70
C GLY A 34 16.62 -2.26 -3.56
N TYR A 35 15.94 -2.00 -2.45
CA TYR A 35 14.49 -2.14 -2.37
C TYR A 35 13.81 -1.12 -3.29
N ASP A 36 12.65 -1.50 -3.85
CA ASP A 36 11.94 -0.66 -4.81
C ASP A 36 11.07 0.40 -4.13
N PHE A 37 10.54 0.11 -2.94
CA PHE A 37 9.74 1.06 -2.17
C PHE A 37 9.82 0.82 -0.66
N VAL A 38 9.46 1.85 0.10
CA VAL A 38 9.17 1.74 1.54
C VAL A 38 7.70 2.08 1.78
N SER A 39 7.12 1.53 2.84
CA SER A 39 5.72 1.77 3.17
C SER A 39 5.49 1.93 4.67
N ALA A 40 4.49 2.71 5.06
CA ALA A 40 4.10 2.86 6.46
C ALA A 40 2.59 2.70 6.66
N ALA A 41 2.22 2.09 7.80
CA ALA A 41 0.82 1.99 8.23
C ALA A 41 0.30 3.34 8.77
N ASP A 42 -1.03 3.52 8.75
CA ASP A 42 -1.70 4.74 9.19
C ASP A 42 -2.58 4.46 10.42
N HIS A 43 -2.00 4.66 11.59
CA HIS A 43 -2.69 4.59 12.88
C HIS A 43 -2.48 5.93 13.60
N PRO A 44 -3.37 6.93 13.35
CA PRO A 44 -3.16 8.32 13.78
C PRO A 44 -3.31 8.53 15.29
N CYS A 45 -3.84 7.54 16.00
CA CYS A 45 -4.03 7.60 17.45
C CYS A 45 -3.86 6.21 18.08
N GLY A 46 -3.54 6.19 19.37
CA GLY A 46 -3.28 4.99 20.15
C GLY A 46 -2.53 5.33 21.43
N ARG A 47 -2.16 4.32 22.21
CA ARG A 47 -1.34 4.51 23.42
C ARG A 47 0.15 4.55 23.11
N ASP A 48 0.56 3.90 22.04
CA ASP A 48 1.96 3.84 21.64
C ASP A 48 2.33 5.09 20.83
N PRO A 49 3.49 5.71 21.10
CA PRO A 49 3.93 6.88 20.37
C PRO A 49 4.14 6.55 18.89
N SER A 50 3.53 7.34 18.01
CA SER A 50 3.64 7.18 16.57
C SER A 50 3.72 8.52 15.85
N TYR A 51 4.41 8.53 14.72
CA TYR A 51 4.39 9.66 13.80
C TYR A 51 3.09 9.68 12.98
N GLU A 52 2.62 10.88 12.62
CA GLU A 52 1.61 11.00 11.57
C GLU A 52 2.22 10.48 10.25
N THR A 53 1.50 9.57 9.60
CA THR A 53 2.05 8.72 8.53
C THR A 53 2.55 9.53 7.33
N VAL A 54 1.77 10.52 6.87
CA VAL A 54 2.15 11.31 5.68
C VAL A 54 3.30 12.25 5.99
N THR A 55 3.31 12.84 7.17
CA THR A 55 4.43 13.67 7.65
C THR A 55 5.73 12.87 7.67
N MET A 56 5.70 11.66 8.23
CA MET A 56 6.87 10.78 8.28
C MET A 56 7.32 10.36 6.86
N LEU A 57 6.39 9.94 6.01
CA LEU A 57 6.70 9.56 4.63
C LEU A 57 7.26 10.73 3.82
N THR A 58 6.77 11.95 4.04
CA THR A 58 7.32 13.16 3.41
C THR A 58 8.75 13.42 3.88
N TRP A 59 9.03 13.22 5.18
CA TRP A 59 10.38 13.35 5.70
C TRP A 59 11.34 12.28 5.13
N ILE A 60 10.87 11.03 5.00
CA ILE A 60 11.61 9.95 4.32
C ILE A 60 11.88 10.34 2.86
N ALA A 61 10.89 10.89 2.15
CA ALA A 61 11.06 11.36 0.78
C ALA A 61 12.17 12.40 0.63
N ALA A 62 12.26 13.35 1.58
CA ALA A 62 13.28 14.39 1.61
C ALA A 62 14.69 13.85 1.94
N ARG A 63 14.78 12.65 2.53
CA ARG A 63 16.04 12.02 2.97
C ARG A 63 16.48 10.86 2.07
N THR A 64 15.75 10.57 1.01
CA THR A 64 16.00 9.53 0.00
C THR A 64 15.91 10.13 -1.41
N SER A 65 16.41 9.44 -2.43
CA SER A 65 16.50 9.99 -3.78
C SER A 65 15.84 9.14 -4.87
N ARG A 66 15.71 7.84 -4.69
CA ARG A 66 15.23 6.89 -5.71
C ARG A 66 14.09 6.01 -5.24
N ILE A 67 14.14 5.54 -3.99
CA ILE A 67 13.15 4.61 -3.45
C ILE A 67 11.76 5.24 -3.47
N LYS A 68 10.75 4.47 -3.92
CA LYS A 68 9.35 4.92 -3.87
C LYS A 68 8.84 4.90 -2.43
N ILE A 69 7.83 5.71 -2.16
CA ILE A 69 7.25 5.90 -0.83
C ILE A 69 5.77 5.60 -0.92
N ALA A 70 5.28 4.68 -0.09
CA ALA A 70 3.89 4.23 -0.13
C ALA A 70 3.21 4.38 1.23
N SER A 71 1.98 4.86 1.26
CA SER A 71 1.12 4.63 2.42
C SER A 71 0.54 3.21 2.38
N ARG A 72 0.40 2.54 3.58
CA ARG A 72 0.00 1.13 3.65
C ARG A 72 -0.96 0.85 4.82
N VAL A 73 -2.15 1.32 4.78
CA VAL A 73 -2.78 2.22 3.82
C VAL A 73 -3.39 3.38 4.58
N LEU A 74 -3.55 4.57 3.99
CA LEU A 74 -4.26 5.67 4.64
C LEU A 74 -5.73 5.31 4.82
N GLY A 75 -6.24 5.51 6.03
CA GLY A 75 -7.66 5.34 6.33
C GLY A 75 -8.48 6.50 5.75
N VAL A 76 -9.36 6.21 4.81
CA VAL A 76 -10.26 7.23 4.23
C VAL A 76 -11.04 8.01 5.30
N PRO A 77 -11.53 7.39 6.40
CA PRO A 77 -12.25 8.14 7.43
C PRO A 77 -11.41 9.18 8.19
N PHE A 78 -10.10 9.11 8.14
CA PHE A 78 -9.23 10.01 8.92
C PHE A 78 -8.99 11.37 8.24
N ARG A 79 -9.22 11.48 6.92
CA ARG A 79 -8.92 12.70 6.16
C ARG A 79 -9.95 12.93 5.06
N ARG A 80 -10.27 14.20 4.78
CA ARG A 80 -11.14 14.55 3.65
C ARG A 80 -10.48 14.19 2.31
N PRO A 81 -11.16 13.53 1.37
CA PRO A 81 -10.56 13.08 0.11
C PRO A 81 -9.89 14.18 -0.72
N ALA A 82 -10.47 15.39 -0.77
CA ALA A 82 -9.86 16.53 -1.44
C ALA A 82 -8.50 16.91 -0.81
N MET A 83 -8.39 16.84 0.52
CA MET A 83 -7.11 17.07 1.20
C MET A 83 -6.13 15.92 0.96
N VAL A 84 -6.60 14.67 0.87
CA VAL A 84 -5.76 13.53 0.48
C VAL A 84 -5.22 13.72 -0.94
N ALA A 85 -6.04 14.19 -1.89
CA ALA A 85 -5.57 14.52 -3.23
C ALA A 85 -4.45 15.58 -3.20
N LYS A 86 -4.65 16.66 -2.40
CA LYS A 86 -3.65 17.74 -2.30
C LYS A 86 -2.34 17.28 -1.66
N LEU A 87 -2.40 16.55 -0.55
CA LEU A 87 -1.20 16.04 0.11
C LEU A 87 -0.44 15.03 -0.77
N ALA A 88 -1.17 14.13 -1.45
CA ALA A 88 -0.55 13.16 -2.35
C ALA A 88 0.18 13.85 -3.51
N THR A 89 -0.44 14.83 -4.14
CA THR A 89 0.21 15.66 -5.16
C THR A 89 1.46 16.36 -4.61
N SER A 90 1.38 16.93 -3.41
CA SER A 90 2.51 17.62 -2.80
C SER A 90 3.69 16.68 -2.55
N VAL A 91 3.43 15.51 -1.95
CA VAL A 91 4.47 14.50 -1.71
C VAL A 91 5.05 13.99 -3.03
N ASP A 92 4.21 13.74 -4.02
CA ASP A 92 4.65 13.24 -5.32
C ASP A 92 5.57 14.24 -6.03
N LEU A 93 5.16 15.49 -6.15
CA LEU A 93 5.97 16.53 -6.78
C LEU A 93 7.28 16.81 -6.02
N LEU A 94 7.22 16.93 -4.70
CA LEU A 94 8.41 17.17 -3.86
C LEU A 94 9.38 15.99 -3.89
N SER A 95 8.88 14.78 -4.08
CA SER A 95 9.72 13.58 -4.18
C SER A 95 10.17 13.25 -5.59
N GLY A 96 9.74 14.00 -6.62
CA GLY A 96 10.07 13.72 -8.02
C GLY A 96 9.34 12.51 -8.59
N GLY A 97 8.06 12.34 -8.26
CA GLY A 97 7.20 11.28 -8.83
C GLY A 97 7.35 9.92 -8.14
N ARG A 98 7.74 9.89 -6.85
CA ARG A 98 8.01 8.64 -6.11
C ARG A 98 6.88 8.19 -5.20
N PHE A 99 5.75 8.90 -5.15
CA PHE A 99 4.67 8.58 -4.22
C PHE A 99 3.71 7.53 -4.76
N ILE A 100 3.27 6.62 -3.88
CA ILE A 100 2.23 5.64 -4.11
C ILE A 100 1.17 5.85 -3.03
N LEU A 101 -0.06 6.18 -3.44
CA LEU A 101 -1.16 6.41 -2.52
C LEU A 101 -1.87 5.11 -2.19
N GLY A 102 -1.56 4.52 -1.06
CA GLY A 102 -2.32 3.39 -0.52
C GLY A 102 -3.54 3.86 0.28
N LEU A 103 -4.73 3.33 0.00
CA LEU A 103 -5.98 3.68 0.65
C LEU A 103 -6.71 2.46 1.21
N GLY A 104 -7.40 2.64 2.33
CA GLY A 104 -8.27 1.66 2.95
C GLY A 104 -9.57 2.27 3.46
N ALA A 105 -10.59 1.44 3.61
CA ALA A 105 -11.93 1.87 4.02
C ALA A 105 -12.04 2.26 5.52
N GLY A 106 -10.96 2.11 6.29
CA GLY A 106 -10.94 2.30 7.74
C GLY A 106 -11.30 1.02 8.50
N TYR A 107 -10.29 0.46 9.17
CA TYR A 107 -10.43 -0.82 9.89
C TYR A 107 -11.07 -0.64 11.27
N SER A 108 -10.53 0.26 12.08
CA SER A 108 -10.90 0.43 13.48
C SER A 108 -11.96 1.54 13.67
N ASP A 109 -13.17 1.15 14.06
CA ASP A 109 -14.21 2.12 14.42
C ASP A 109 -13.82 2.94 15.64
N GLN A 110 -13.02 2.37 16.55
CA GLN A 110 -12.51 3.07 17.72
C GLN A 110 -11.54 4.19 17.32
N GLU A 111 -10.60 3.93 16.42
CA GLU A 111 -9.67 4.97 15.93
C GLU A 111 -10.42 6.06 15.14
N ILE A 112 -11.38 5.66 14.30
CA ILE A 112 -12.22 6.59 13.55
C ILE A 112 -12.96 7.55 14.48
N ALA A 113 -13.57 7.02 15.53
CA ALA A 113 -14.26 7.85 16.53
C ALA A 113 -13.29 8.72 17.33
N ALA A 114 -12.13 8.19 17.71
CA ALA A 114 -11.13 8.90 18.50
C ALA A 114 -10.57 10.13 17.80
N VAL A 115 -10.47 10.13 16.46
CA VAL A 115 -10.05 11.30 15.66
C VAL A 115 -11.23 12.24 15.32
N GLY A 116 -12.40 12.02 15.92
CA GLY A 116 -13.59 12.87 15.70
C GLY A 116 -14.35 12.59 14.40
N SER A 117 -14.06 11.48 13.72
CA SER A 117 -14.76 11.08 12.51
C SER A 117 -15.92 10.14 12.82
N ARG A 118 -16.94 10.14 11.96
CA ARG A 118 -18.07 9.22 12.10
C ARG A 118 -17.71 7.83 11.57
N ALA A 119 -17.85 6.82 12.40
CA ALA A 119 -17.80 5.43 11.94
C ALA A 119 -19.05 5.12 11.10
N LEU A 120 -18.82 4.63 9.88
CA LEU A 120 -19.86 4.26 8.93
C LEU A 120 -20.18 2.77 9.05
N SER A 121 -21.36 2.37 8.57
CA SER A 121 -21.66 0.95 8.37
C SER A 121 -20.63 0.31 7.42
N PRO A 122 -20.47 -1.03 7.44
CA PRO A 122 -19.55 -1.69 6.50
C PRO A 122 -19.81 -1.36 5.02
N SER A 123 -21.09 -1.21 4.62
CA SER A 123 -21.43 -0.77 3.26
C SER A 123 -21.07 0.70 3.01
N GLY A 124 -21.32 1.56 3.99
CA GLY A 124 -20.96 2.98 3.91
C GLY A 124 -19.46 3.22 3.82
N LYS A 125 -18.64 2.41 4.51
CA LYS A 125 -17.18 2.46 4.40
C LYS A 125 -16.70 2.13 2.98
N ILE A 126 -17.29 1.13 2.33
CA ILE A 126 -16.91 0.74 0.96
C ILE A 126 -17.39 1.78 -0.07
N GLU A 127 -18.60 2.32 0.12
CA GLU A 127 -19.12 3.42 -0.68
C GLU A 127 -18.22 4.66 -0.54
N GLY A 128 -17.85 5.02 0.71
CA GLY A 128 -16.94 6.11 1.00
C GLY A 128 -15.55 5.93 0.39
N LEU A 129 -15.01 4.69 0.39
CA LEU A 129 -13.75 4.41 -0.28
C LEU A 129 -13.84 4.66 -1.79
N ALA A 130 -14.90 4.18 -2.44
CA ALA A 130 -15.09 4.39 -3.88
C ALA A 130 -15.25 5.88 -4.22
N GLU A 131 -16.10 6.59 -3.47
CA GLU A 131 -16.31 8.04 -3.65
C GLU A 131 -15.03 8.85 -3.38
N ALA A 132 -14.24 8.46 -2.37
CA ALA A 132 -12.97 9.12 -2.06
C ALA A 132 -11.98 9.00 -3.23
N ILE A 133 -11.86 7.82 -3.85
CA ILE A 133 -10.99 7.62 -5.02
C ILE A 133 -11.47 8.47 -6.19
N GLN A 134 -12.78 8.56 -6.41
CA GLN A 134 -13.34 9.40 -7.47
C GLN A 134 -13.04 10.88 -7.23
N VAL A 135 -13.22 11.39 -6.01
CA VAL A 135 -12.85 12.78 -5.64
C VAL A 135 -11.36 13.01 -5.88
N ILE A 136 -10.50 12.09 -5.44
CA ILE A 136 -9.04 12.21 -5.59
C ILE A 136 -8.65 12.27 -7.07
N ARG A 137 -9.13 11.32 -7.88
CA ARG A 137 -8.84 11.30 -9.32
C ARG A 137 -9.44 12.50 -10.04
N GLY A 138 -10.68 12.89 -9.71
CA GLY A 138 -11.34 14.08 -10.26
C GLY A 138 -10.55 15.35 -9.96
N ALA A 139 -10.07 15.53 -8.73
CA ALA A 139 -9.21 16.64 -8.33
C ALA A 139 -7.91 16.70 -9.14
N TRP A 140 -7.34 15.57 -9.51
CA TRP A 140 -6.09 15.50 -10.29
C TRP A 140 -6.28 15.73 -11.79
N THR A 141 -7.48 15.47 -12.33
CA THR A 141 -7.68 15.43 -13.79
C THR A 141 -8.66 16.46 -14.33
N CYS A 142 -9.60 16.95 -13.51
CA CYS A 142 -10.69 17.83 -13.95
C CYS A 142 -10.64 19.17 -13.22
N PRO A 143 -10.51 20.31 -13.95
CA PRO A 143 -10.76 21.64 -13.37
C PRO A 143 -12.21 21.76 -12.90
N GLY A 144 -12.42 22.43 -11.76
CA GLY A 144 -13.76 22.65 -11.23
C GLY A 144 -14.52 21.38 -10.91
N TYR A 145 -13.81 20.31 -10.47
CA TYR A 145 -14.44 19.02 -10.25
C TYR A 145 -15.57 19.10 -9.22
N THR A 146 -16.71 18.55 -9.58
CA THR A 146 -17.90 18.47 -8.71
C THR A 146 -18.36 17.02 -8.62
N GLN A 147 -18.57 16.53 -7.40
CA GLN A 147 -19.16 15.23 -7.12
C GLN A 147 -20.18 15.38 -6.00
N GLN A 148 -21.35 14.82 -6.19
CA GLN A 148 -22.37 14.68 -5.15
C GLN A 148 -22.47 13.20 -4.78
N GLY A 149 -21.78 12.82 -3.70
CA GLY A 149 -21.78 11.48 -3.13
C GLY A 149 -22.59 11.41 -1.83
N ARG A 150 -22.86 10.20 -1.36
CA ARG A 150 -23.49 9.96 -0.06
C ARG A 150 -22.55 10.17 1.11
N GLN A 151 -21.27 9.87 0.92
CA GLN A 151 -20.23 9.94 1.95
C GLN A 151 -19.31 11.14 1.69
N HIS A 152 -18.98 11.41 0.43
CA HIS A 152 -18.06 12.47 0.04
C HIS A 152 -18.61 13.29 -1.13
N SER A 153 -18.85 14.58 -0.86
CA SER A 153 -19.22 15.57 -1.88
C SER A 153 -18.18 16.67 -1.94
N VAL A 154 -17.93 17.16 -3.14
CA VAL A 154 -17.11 18.34 -3.43
C VAL A 154 -17.81 19.18 -4.49
N TRP A 155 -17.57 20.48 -4.46
CA TRP A 155 -18.20 21.43 -5.37
C TRP A 155 -17.16 22.37 -5.96
N ASN A 156 -17.11 22.44 -7.30
CA ASN A 156 -16.20 23.32 -8.04
C ASN A 156 -14.75 23.27 -7.48
N LEU A 157 -14.25 22.04 -7.28
CA LEU A 157 -12.93 21.82 -6.68
C LEU A 157 -11.84 22.16 -7.69
N GLU A 158 -11.17 23.27 -7.46
CA GLU A 158 -9.94 23.64 -8.16
C GLU A 158 -8.73 23.19 -7.33
N MET A 159 -7.81 22.48 -7.99
CA MET A 159 -6.62 21.98 -7.30
C MET A 159 -5.37 22.09 -8.17
N GLU A 160 -4.55 23.06 -7.81
CA GLU A 160 -3.23 23.26 -8.42
C GLU A 160 -2.12 23.24 -7.35
N PRO A 161 -0.90 22.78 -7.68
CA PRO A 161 -0.55 22.09 -8.92
C PRO A 161 -1.20 20.70 -9.00
N ARG A 162 -1.34 20.16 -10.21
CA ARG A 162 -1.74 18.77 -10.44
C ARG A 162 -0.52 17.86 -10.52
N PRO A 163 -0.66 16.54 -10.30
CA PRO A 163 0.43 15.59 -10.52
C PRO A 163 0.91 15.65 -11.97
N ALA A 164 2.23 15.67 -12.17
CA ALA A 164 2.82 15.63 -13.51
C ALA A 164 2.61 14.27 -14.21
N GLN A 165 2.45 13.20 -13.43
CA GLN A 165 2.15 11.85 -13.88
C GLN A 165 1.06 11.26 -12.96
N PRO A 166 0.29 10.27 -13.42
CA PRO A 166 -0.69 9.60 -12.57
C PRO A 166 -0.03 9.00 -11.32
N ILE A 167 -0.49 9.41 -10.14
CA ILE A 167 -0.07 8.81 -8.87
C ILE A 167 -0.79 7.47 -8.73
N PRO A 168 -0.07 6.33 -8.57
CA PRO A 168 -0.70 5.03 -8.40
C PRO A 168 -1.52 4.97 -7.11
N ILE A 169 -2.74 4.42 -7.19
CA ILE A 169 -3.60 4.16 -6.04
C ILE A 169 -3.63 2.66 -5.76
N TRP A 170 -3.14 2.25 -4.59
CA TRP A 170 -3.19 0.85 -4.12
C TRP A 170 -4.24 0.69 -3.03
N LEU A 171 -4.97 -0.44 -3.02
CA LEU A 171 -6.00 -0.69 -2.02
C LEU A 171 -5.69 -1.91 -1.16
N GLY A 172 -5.80 -1.72 0.17
CA GLY A 172 -5.80 -2.80 1.16
C GLY A 172 -7.23 -3.31 1.37
N THR A 173 -7.65 -4.31 0.62
CA THR A 173 -9.05 -4.81 0.60
C THR A 173 -9.11 -6.33 0.67
N PHE A 174 -10.16 -6.86 1.34
CA PHE A 174 -10.33 -8.31 1.53
C PHE A 174 -11.77 -8.78 1.26
N ARG A 175 -12.78 -7.93 1.44
CA ARG A 175 -14.19 -8.34 1.33
C ARG A 175 -14.71 -8.16 -0.10
N PRO A 176 -15.68 -8.96 -0.53
CA PRO A 176 -16.13 -9.03 -1.92
C PRO A 176 -16.47 -7.68 -2.56
N ARG A 177 -17.20 -6.80 -1.85
CA ARG A 177 -17.55 -5.46 -2.36
C ARG A 177 -16.32 -4.56 -2.47
N ALA A 178 -15.38 -4.64 -1.53
CA ALA A 178 -14.15 -3.87 -1.55
C ALA A 178 -13.20 -4.34 -2.68
N LEU A 179 -13.12 -5.65 -2.93
CA LEU A 179 -12.39 -6.21 -4.06
C LEU A 179 -12.93 -5.73 -5.41
N ALA A 180 -14.27 -5.60 -5.52
CA ALA A 180 -14.87 -5.01 -6.72
C ALA A 180 -14.50 -3.52 -6.90
N VAL A 181 -14.36 -2.75 -5.82
CA VAL A 181 -13.82 -1.37 -5.89
C VAL A 181 -12.37 -1.38 -6.36
N THR A 182 -11.55 -2.33 -5.86
CA THR A 182 -10.17 -2.50 -6.31
C THR A 182 -10.09 -2.70 -7.82
N GLY A 183 -10.84 -3.63 -8.37
CA GLY A 183 -10.86 -3.90 -9.81
C GLY A 183 -11.26 -2.67 -10.63
N ARG A 184 -12.32 -1.97 -10.21
CA ARG A 184 -12.82 -0.81 -10.95
C ARG A 184 -11.92 0.43 -10.87
N LEU A 185 -11.26 0.68 -9.74
CA LEU A 185 -10.69 1.99 -9.45
C LEU A 185 -9.22 2.00 -9.06
N ALA A 186 -8.61 0.86 -8.68
CA ALA A 186 -7.24 0.84 -8.19
C ALA A 186 -6.22 0.48 -9.26
N ASP A 187 -4.96 0.87 -9.05
CA ASP A 187 -3.81 0.49 -9.85
C ASP A 187 -3.02 -0.65 -9.18
N GLY A 188 -3.37 -0.96 -7.93
CA GLY A 188 -2.80 -2.09 -7.21
C GLY A 188 -3.67 -2.57 -6.06
N TRP A 189 -3.47 -3.83 -5.72
CA TRP A 189 -4.05 -4.52 -4.58
C TRP A 189 -2.93 -4.88 -3.61
N ILE A 190 -3.04 -4.45 -2.34
CA ILE A 190 -2.03 -4.68 -1.31
C ILE A 190 -2.63 -5.37 -0.08
N PRO A 191 -2.97 -6.68 -0.20
CA PRO A 191 -3.47 -7.47 0.91
C PRO A 191 -2.36 -7.84 1.88
N SER A 192 -2.73 -8.23 3.11
CA SER A 192 -1.78 -8.69 4.13
C SER A 192 -1.99 -10.17 4.42
N LEU A 193 -0.92 -10.95 4.39
CA LEU A 193 -0.89 -12.32 4.86
C LEU A 193 -1.26 -12.35 6.36
N GLY A 194 -2.08 -13.30 6.78
CA GLY A 194 -2.58 -13.39 8.16
C GLY A 194 -3.96 -12.73 8.39
N TYR A 195 -4.42 -11.85 7.49
CA TYR A 195 -5.78 -11.31 7.53
C TYR A 195 -6.77 -12.13 6.70
N MET A 196 -6.27 -13.08 5.93
CA MET A 196 -7.07 -13.98 5.08
C MET A 196 -6.34 -15.30 4.90
N PRO A 197 -7.07 -16.40 4.72
CA PRO A 197 -6.49 -17.67 4.28
C PRO A 197 -5.85 -17.51 2.89
N ILE A 198 -4.65 -18.05 2.70
CA ILE A 198 -3.93 -17.94 1.41
C ILE A 198 -4.72 -18.60 0.27
N GLU A 199 -5.49 -19.61 0.59
CA GLU A 199 -6.32 -20.38 -0.35
C GLU A 199 -7.47 -19.55 -0.95
N GLU A 200 -7.88 -18.47 -0.29
CA GLU A 200 -8.92 -17.56 -0.78
C GLU A 200 -8.40 -16.56 -1.84
N ILE A 201 -7.09 -16.37 -1.95
CA ILE A 201 -6.48 -15.40 -2.86
C ILE A 201 -6.92 -15.59 -4.31
N PRO A 202 -6.97 -16.80 -4.89
CA PRO A 202 -7.43 -16.97 -6.26
C PRO A 202 -8.88 -16.52 -6.47
N ALA A 203 -9.76 -16.73 -5.48
CA ALA A 203 -11.14 -16.27 -5.54
C ALA A 203 -11.24 -14.74 -5.42
N MET A 204 -10.41 -14.14 -4.56
CA MET A 204 -10.31 -12.69 -4.42
C MET A 204 -9.78 -12.04 -5.71
N ARG A 205 -8.74 -12.61 -6.31
CA ARG A 205 -8.18 -12.13 -7.58
C ARG A 205 -9.21 -12.18 -8.70
N ARG A 206 -9.92 -13.29 -8.89
CA ARG A 206 -11.00 -13.39 -9.88
C ARG A 206 -12.08 -12.31 -9.70
N ARG A 207 -12.40 -11.91 -8.46
CA ARG A 207 -13.36 -10.82 -8.21
C ARG A 207 -12.81 -9.46 -8.62
N ILE A 208 -11.53 -9.22 -8.39
CA ILE A 208 -10.84 -8.01 -8.85
C ILE A 208 -10.84 -7.97 -10.38
N ASP A 209 -10.45 -9.06 -11.02
CA ASP A 209 -10.33 -9.18 -12.46
C ASP A 209 -11.69 -8.98 -13.16
N ALA A 210 -12.72 -9.69 -12.71
CA ALA A 210 -14.07 -9.51 -13.24
C ALA A 210 -14.62 -8.09 -13.08
N ALA A 211 -14.30 -7.42 -11.96
CA ALA A 211 -14.72 -6.04 -11.75
C ALA A 211 -13.92 -5.04 -12.60
N ALA A 212 -12.65 -5.34 -12.90
CA ALA A 212 -11.84 -4.56 -13.83
C ALA A 212 -12.36 -4.68 -15.26
N GLU A 213 -12.59 -5.90 -15.74
CA GLU A 213 -13.16 -6.18 -17.07
C GLU A 213 -14.52 -5.52 -17.26
N ALA A 214 -15.42 -5.63 -16.28
CA ALA A 214 -16.72 -4.98 -16.30
C ALA A 214 -16.64 -3.44 -16.34
N ALA A 215 -15.52 -2.88 -15.90
CA ALA A 215 -15.22 -1.43 -15.97
C ALA A 215 -14.40 -1.05 -17.21
N GLY A 216 -14.17 -1.96 -18.15
CA GLY A 216 -13.39 -1.73 -19.36
C GLY A 216 -11.88 -1.56 -19.10
N ARG A 217 -11.38 -2.10 -17.98
CA ARG A 217 -9.97 -2.05 -17.61
C ARG A 217 -9.30 -3.41 -17.82
N ASP A 218 -8.03 -3.39 -18.17
CA ASP A 218 -7.20 -4.59 -18.24
C ASP A 218 -6.78 -5.03 -16.82
N PRO A 219 -7.20 -6.22 -16.35
CA PRO A 219 -6.80 -6.75 -15.04
C PRO A 219 -5.30 -6.90 -14.85
N ALA A 220 -4.55 -7.13 -15.93
CA ALA A 220 -3.09 -7.29 -15.89
C ALA A 220 -2.36 -6.00 -15.47
N GLN A 221 -3.01 -4.84 -15.56
CA GLN A 221 -2.46 -3.57 -15.11
C GLN A 221 -2.60 -3.36 -13.59
N ILE A 222 -3.37 -4.22 -12.89
CA ILE A 222 -3.55 -4.13 -11.44
C ILE A 222 -2.48 -4.95 -10.75
N ARG A 223 -1.48 -4.28 -10.17
CA ARG A 223 -0.42 -4.95 -9.41
C ARG A 223 -0.97 -5.63 -8.16
N SER A 224 -0.42 -6.79 -7.82
CA SER A 224 -0.74 -7.51 -6.58
C SER A 224 0.50 -7.58 -5.70
N ILE A 225 0.49 -6.84 -4.59
CA ILE A 225 1.62 -6.72 -3.67
C ILE A 225 1.24 -7.35 -2.33
N LEU A 226 1.88 -8.45 -1.95
CA LEU A 226 1.56 -9.09 -0.68
C LEU A 226 2.36 -8.47 0.48
N ASN A 227 1.64 -7.93 1.48
CA ASN A 227 2.26 -7.64 2.77
C ASN A 227 2.46 -8.94 3.54
N LEU A 228 3.67 -9.18 4.02
CA LEU A 228 3.95 -10.36 4.82
C LEU A 228 5.07 -10.12 5.84
N ASN A 229 4.98 -10.79 6.97
CA ASN A 229 6.10 -10.92 7.89
C ASN A 229 7.10 -11.91 7.29
N ILE A 230 8.39 -11.56 7.37
CA ILE A 230 9.47 -12.40 6.86
C ILE A 230 10.57 -12.53 7.91
N ARG A 231 11.15 -13.73 8.01
CA ARG A 231 12.23 -14.02 8.96
C ARG A 231 13.17 -15.07 8.38
N LEU A 232 14.46 -14.76 8.33
CA LEU A 232 15.49 -15.72 7.91
C LEU A 232 15.97 -16.55 9.11
N ASP A 233 15.16 -17.54 9.47
CA ASP A 233 15.44 -18.43 10.61
C ASP A 233 14.98 -19.86 10.28
N PRO A 234 15.91 -20.77 9.95
CA PRO A 234 15.56 -22.15 9.60
C PRO A 234 15.05 -22.99 10.78
N THR A 235 15.19 -22.48 12.01
CA THR A 235 14.75 -23.15 13.24
C THR A 235 13.40 -22.63 13.74
N ALA A 236 12.87 -21.58 13.12
CA ALA A 236 11.58 -21.00 13.52
C ALA A 236 10.43 -21.96 13.19
N GLU A 237 9.50 -22.10 14.12
CA GLU A 237 8.27 -22.85 13.89
C GLU A 237 7.44 -22.19 12.76
N PRO A 238 6.91 -22.99 11.82
CA PRO A 238 6.05 -22.47 10.76
C PRO A 238 4.82 -21.77 11.30
N ARG A 239 4.46 -20.62 10.71
CA ARG A 239 3.26 -19.86 11.02
C ARG A 239 2.58 -19.42 9.73
N ALA A 240 1.26 -19.41 9.72
CA ALA A 240 0.48 -19.04 8.53
C ALA A 240 0.65 -17.57 8.11
N ASP A 241 1.07 -16.70 9.05
CA ASP A 241 1.23 -15.25 8.84
C ASP A 241 2.69 -14.82 8.61
N VAL A 242 3.64 -15.78 8.58
CA VAL A 242 5.08 -15.50 8.46
C VAL A 242 5.72 -16.40 7.42
N VAL A 243 6.45 -15.83 6.48
CA VAL A 243 7.38 -16.55 5.61
C VAL A 243 8.70 -16.71 6.34
N THR A 244 9.10 -17.96 6.64
CA THR A 244 10.30 -18.22 7.44
C THR A 244 11.09 -19.42 6.93
N GLY A 245 12.38 -19.45 7.26
CA GLY A 245 13.32 -20.51 6.90
C GLY A 245 14.69 -19.98 6.53
N SER A 246 15.55 -20.85 5.96
CA SER A 246 16.78 -20.42 5.30
C SER A 246 16.45 -19.52 4.09
N ALA A 247 17.40 -18.76 3.59
CA ALA A 247 17.23 -17.91 2.41
C ALA A 247 16.68 -18.71 1.21
N LYS A 248 17.14 -19.94 0.99
CA LYS A 248 16.66 -20.85 -0.06
C LYS A 248 15.18 -21.23 0.14
N GLN A 249 14.80 -21.59 1.36
CA GLN A 249 13.40 -21.96 1.70
C GLN A 249 12.48 -20.77 1.53
N VAL A 250 12.87 -19.60 2.04
CA VAL A 250 12.12 -18.33 1.87
C VAL A 250 11.98 -17.98 0.40
N THR A 251 13.05 -18.08 -0.40
CA THR A 251 12.98 -17.85 -1.85
C THR A 251 11.99 -18.79 -2.54
N THR A 252 11.95 -20.08 -2.16
CA THR A 252 11.00 -21.04 -2.71
C THR A 252 9.57 -20.64 -2.35
N GLN A 253 9.28 -20.36 -1.08
CA GLN A 253 7.95 -19.93 -0.64
C GLN A 253 7.47 -18.67 -1.39
N LEU A 254 8.34 -17.65 -1.53
CA LEU A 254 7.99 -16.44 -2.28
C LEU A 254 7.76 -16.72 -3.77
N ARG A 255 8.53 -17.62 -4.38
CA ARG A 255 8.32 -18.04 -5.78
C ARG A 255 6.99 -18.77 -5.95
N ASP A 256 6.61 -19.62 -4.99
CA ASP A 256 5.32 -20.29 -5.00
C ASP A 256 4.17 -19.28 -4.91
N LEU A 257 4.31 -18.24 -4.08
CA LEU A 257 3.36 -17.13 -4.00
C LEU A 257 3.20 -16.38 -5.34
N VAL A 258 4.28 -16.21 -6.08
CA VAL A 258 4.24 -15.62 -7.43
C VAL A 258 3.54 -16.57 -8.41
N THR A 259 3.95 -17.83 -8.46
CA THR A 259 3.51 -18.79 -9.49
C THR A 259 2.08 -19.29 -9.27
N GLN A 260 1.69 -19.51 -8.02
CA GLN A 260 0.37 -20.06 -7.69
C GLN A 260 -0.70 -18.98 -7.52
N TYR A 261 -0.31 -17.80 -7.01
CA TYR A 261 -1.26 -16.75 -6.63
C TYR A 261 -1.14 -15.47 -7.45
N GLY A 262 -0.14 -15.37 -8.34
CA GLY A 262 0.01 -14.25 -9.26
C GLY A 262 0.44 -12.93 -8.60
N PHE A 263 1.14 -12.97 -7.46
CA PHE A 263 1.69 -11.76 -6.88
C PHE A 263 2.80 -11.17 -7.75
N THR A 264 2.78 -9.86 -7.91
CA THR A 264 3.75 -9.08 -8.71
C THR A 264 4.75 -8.35 -7.83
N GLY A 265 4.70 -8.56 -6.52
CA GLY A 265 5.65 -8.00 -5.57
C GLY A 265 5.30 -8.32 -4.13
N PHE A 266 6.20 -7.92 -3.26
CA PHE A 266 6.10 -8.16 -1.82
C PHE A 266 6.45 -6.90 -1.05
N ASN A 267 5.73 -6.66 0.04
CA ASN A 267 6.11 -5.69 1.05
C ASN A 267 6.48 -6.44 2.33
N PHE A 268 7.76 -6.44 2.67
CA PHE A 268 8.28 -7.18 3.81
C PHE A 268 8.13 -6.40 5.11
N LEU A 269 7.57 -7.06 6.12
CA LEU A 269 7.55 -6.60 7.50
C LEU A 269 8.66 -7.34 8.25
N ILE A 270 9.76 -6.64 8.52
CA ILE A 270 10.97 -7.21 9.08
C ILE A 270 11.08 -6.78 10.54
N ASN A 271 11.07 -7.77 11.45
CA ASN A 271 11.15 -7.52 12.89
C ASN A 271 12.58 -7.67 13.45
N ARG A 272 13.52 -8.17 12.65
CA ARG A 272 14.94 -8.36 13.01
C ARG A 272 15.79 -7.51 12.06
N PRO A 273 16.49 -6.48 12.55
CA PRO A 273 17.28 -5.58 11.70
C PRO A 273 18.30 -6.32 10.80
N ASP A 274 18.90 -7.41 11.32
CA ASP A 274 19.88 -8.21 10.58
C ASP A 274 19.29 -8.95 9.36
N ASP A 275 17.99 -9.17 9.33
CA ASP A 275 17.34 -9.82 8.18
C ASP A 275 17.21 -8.88 6.98
N LEU A 276 17.22 -7.56 7.17
CA LEU A 276 17.07 -6.58 6.08
C LEU A 276 18.16 -6.71 5.00
N PRO A 277 19.47 -6.62 5.34
CA PRO A 277 20.52 -6.79 4.33
C PRO A 277 20.56 -8.22 3.78
N ARG A 278 20.28 -9.23 4.60
CA ARG A 278 20.30 -10.63 4.17
C ARG A 278 19.21 -10.93 3.14
N ILE A 279 18.00 -10.43 3.34
CA ILE A 279 16.92 -10.57 2.37
C ILE A 279 17.29 -9.90 1.04
N ALA A 280 17.88 -8.71 1.10
CA ALA A 280 18.32 -7.99 -0.10
C ALA A 280 19.43 -8.74 -0.88
N GLN A 281 20.33 -9.41 -0.18
CA GLN A 281 21.51 -10.05 -0.78
C GLN A 281 21.29 -11.54 -1.12
N GLU A 282 20.54 -12.26 -0.29
CA GLU A 282 20.38 -13.72 -0.38
C GLU A 282 19.04 -14.16 -1.01
N VAL A 283 17.98 -13.32 -0.97
CA VAL A 283 16.63 -13.69 -1.41
C VAL A 283 16.20 -12.92 -2.67
N ILE A 284 16.22 -11.60 -2.64
CA ILE A 284 15.72 -10.76 -3.75
C ILE A 284 16.41 -11.07 -5.09
N PRO A 285 17.75 -11.26 -5.17
CA PRO A 285 18.42 -11.56 -6.44
C PRO A 285 18.00 -12.90 -7.07
N LEU A 286 17.54 -13.85 -6.24
CA LEU A 286 17.07 -15.15 -6.72
C LEU A 286 15.64 -15.12 -7.27
N LEU A 287 14.89 -14.04 -6.98
CA LEU A 287 13.52 -13.83 -7.44
C LEU A 287 13.45 -12.88 -8.64
N ARG A 288 14.42 -11.99 -8.81
CA ARG A 288 14.53 -11.15 -10.00
C ARG A 288 15.01 -11.98 -11.18
N PRO A 289 14.45 -11.82 -12.41
CA PRO A 289 14.98 -12.49 -13.56
C PRO A 289 16.46 -12.09 -13.74
N ARG A 290 17.30 -13.07 -14.07
CA ARG A 290 18.69 -12.79 -14.51
C ARG A 290 18.59 -12.12 -15.88
N ASN A 291 19.06 -10.88 -15.99
CA ASN A 291 19.29 -10.24 -17.27
C ASN A 291 20.31 -11.03 -18.10
#